data_dcfc9e1ef73b84bc02b1c047e2c319b2
#
_entry.id   dcfc9e1ef73b84bc02b1c047e2c319b2
#
_cell.length_a   1.000
_cell.length_b   1.000
_cell.length_c   1.000
_cell.angle_alpha   90.00
_cell.angle_beta   90.00
_cell.angle_gamma   90.00
#
_symmetry.space_group_name_H-M   'P 1'
#
loop_
_entity.id
_entity.type
_entity.pdbx_description
1 polymer ?
#
loop_
_entity_poly.entity_id
_entity_poly.type
_entity_poly.pdbx_seq_one_letter_code
_entity_poly.pdbx_strand_id
1 'polypeptide(L)'
;RRSSDLQEYFERMGTDPTRWGKPFAALLGALDAQLDLNIAAIGGKDSMSGTFEKMDVPPTLCSFAIAPGKASEVISPEFKEAGHAIRLVSCDPHDTAALTANYDAVLSAIRAGKVVSAWALGLGGVAEGLFKMGIGNQIGTRIDDDYDGNLFAQQIGAMLLECTEDIDLGVKVGDTVPEWVLEYEG
;
A
#
# COMPACT_ATOMS: atom_id res chain seq x y z
N ARG A 1 -0.13 6.00 -20.14
CA ARG A 1 1.31 5.98 -19.83
C ARG A 1 1.50 6.20 -18.34
N ARG A 2 2.43 5.47 -17.74
CA ARG A 2 2.88 5.62 -16.36
C ARG A 2 4.32 6.09 -16.40
N SER A 3 4.71 6.93 -15.46
CA SER A 3 6.12 7.28 -15.24
C SER A 3 6.35 7.53 -13.77
N SER A 4 7.60 7.45 -13.35
CA SER A 4 8.02 7.74 -11.98
C SER A 4 9.16 8.74 -11.96
N ASP A 5 9.36 9.36 -10.81
CA ASP A 5 10.49 10.17 -10.45
C ASP A 5 11.01 9.73 -9.09
N LEU A 6 12.31 9.70 -8.91
CA LEU A 6 12.96 9.18 -7.72
C LEU A 6 13.69 10.29 -6.97
N GLN A 7 13.57 10.33 -5.65
CA GLN A 7 14.38 11.20 -4.79
C GLN A 7 15.04 10.38 -3.70
N GLU A 8 16.35 10.57 -3.55
CA GLU A 8 17.16 9.85 -2.60
C GLU A 8 17.83 10.80 -1.61
N TYR A 9 17.91 10.35 -0.35
CA TYR A 9 18.60 11.05 0.72
C TYR A 9 19.49 10.06 1.48
N PHE A 10 20.79 10.36 1.51
CA PHE A 10 21.78 9.56 2.20
C PHE A 10 22.72 10.44 3.01
N GLU A 11 23.36 9.82 3.99
CA GLU A 11 24.45 10.42 4.78
C GLU A 11 25.64 10.80 3.91
N ARG A 12 26.55 11.59 4.45
CA ARG A 12 27.81 11.92 3.77
C ARG A 12 28.64 10.64 3.59
N MET A 13 28.96 10.30 2.35
CA MET A 13 29.61 9.04 1.96
C MET A 13 31.08 8.97 2.39
N GLY A 14 31.85 10.04 2.16
CA GLY A 14 33.29 10.01 2.36
C GLY A 14 33.96 8.90 1.56
N THR A 15 34.88 8.17 2.23
CA THR A 15 35.61 7.03 1.66
C THR A 15 35.15 5.69 2.21
N ASP A 16 34.07 5.66 2.99
CA ASP A 16 33.55 4.44 3.59
C ASP A 16 32.71 3.65 2.57
N PRO A 17 33.14 2.44 2.17
CA PRO A 17 32.42 1.65 1.20
C PRO A 17 31.04 1.19 1.70
N THR A 18 30.86 1.06 3.01
CA THR A 18 29.56 0.68 3.59
C THR A 18 28.50 1.78 3.37
N ARG A 19 28.92 3.04 3.45
CA ARG A 19 28.05 4.18 3.16
C ARG A 19 27.66 4.23 1.68
N TRP A 20 28.59 3.92 0.78
CA TRP A 20 28.34 3.82 -0.66
C TRP A 20 27.41 2.64 -1.02
N GLY A 21 27.47 1.55 -0.26
CA GLY A 21 26.61 0.40 -0.45
C GLY A 21 25.10 0.70 -0.29
N LYS A 22 24.72 1.67 0.55
CA LYS A 22 23.34 2.02 0.82
C LYS A 22 22.61 2.58 -0.40
N PRO A 23 23.09 3.68 -1.06
CA PRO A 23 22.45 4.18 -2.28
C PRO A 23 22.52 3.17 -3.42
N PHE A 24 23.60 2.39 -3.51
CA PHE A 24 23.70 1.35 -4.53
C PHE A 24 22.62 0.28 -4.36
N ALA A 25 22.36 -0.17 -3.13
CA ALA A 25 21.29 -1.13 -2.85
C ALA A 25 19.90 -0.55 -3.15
N ALA A 26 19.67 0.71 -2.78
CA ALA A 26 18.41 1.40 -3.09
C ALA A 26 18.18 1.53 -4.61
N LEU A 27 19.24 1.87 -5.36
CA LEU A 27 19.19 1.97 -6.81
C LEU A 27 18.91 0.63 -7.48
N LEU A 28 19.51 -0.47 -6.99
CA LEU A 28 19.24 -1.81 -7.50
C LEU A 28 17.78 -2.21 -7.28
N GLY A 29 17.25 -2.02 -6.07
CA GLY A 29 15.83 -2.30 -5.79
C GLY A 29 14.87 -1.44 -6.63
N ALA A 30 15.20 -0.17 -6.84
CA ALA A 30 14.43 0.71 -7.71
C ALA A 30 14.48 0.25 -9.18
N LEU A 31 15.63 -0.24 -9.64
CA LEU A 31 15.78 -0.77 -11.01
C LEU A 31 14.95 -2.04 -11.20
N ASP A 32 15.04 -2.99 -10.27
CA ASP A 32 14.28 -4.23 -10.32
C ASP A 32 12.77 -3.95 -10.38
N ALA A 33 12.26 -3.08 -9.49
CA ALA A 33 10.85 -2.71 -9.50
C ALA A 33 10.42 -2.02 -10.82
N GLN A 34 11.26 -1.18 -11.41
CA GLN A 34 10.97 -0.55 -12.71
C GLN A 34 10.91 -1.57 -13.85
N LEU A 35 11.82 -2.53 -13.87
CA LEU A 35 11.84 -3.58 -14.89
C LEU A 35 10.62 -4.49 -14.75
N ASP A 36 10.33 -4.96 -13.55
CA ASP A 36 9.26 -5.90 -13.27
C ASP A 36 7.87 -5.30 -13.52
N LEU A 37 7.66 -4.05 -13.09
CA LEU A 37 6.38 -3.36 -13.25
C LEU A 37 6.27 -2.60 -14.59
N ASN A 38 7.32 -2.60 -15.40
CA ASN A 38 7.38 -1.87 -16.67
C ASN A 38 7.03 -0.37 -16.49
N ILE A 39 7.60 0.25 -15.47
CA ILE A 39 7.41 1.66 -15.13
C ILE A 39 8.78 2.34 -15.09
N ALA A 40 9.11 3.11 -16.13
CA ALA A 40 10.38 3.81 -16.17
C ALA A 40 10.35 5.08 -15.30
N ALA A 41 11.45 5.34 -14.57
CA ALA A 41 11.72 6.66 -14.01
C ALA A 41 12.11 7.63 -15.14
N ILE A 42 11.57 8.84 -15.10
CA ILE A 42 11.87 9.90 -16.07
C ILE A 42 13.00 10.78 -15.60
N GLY A 43 13.36 10.71 -14.34
CA GLY A 43 14.39 11.50 -13.70
C GLY A 43 14.50 11.20 -12.23
N GLY A 44 15.26 12.00 -11.53
CA GLY A 44 15.44 11.90 -10.10
C GLY A 44 16.42 12.94 -9.58
N LYS A 45 16.58 12.95 -8.26
CA LYS A 45 17.53 13.78 -7.55
C LYS A 45 18.11 13.05 -6.37
N ASP A 46 19.44 13.07 -6.26
CA ASP A 46 20.18 12.51 -5.14
C ASP A 46 20.60 13.60 -4.15
N SER A 47 20.67 13.24 -2.88
CA SER A 47 21.38 14.00 -1.86
C SER A 47 22.20 13.06 -1.01
N MET A 48 23.52 13.17 -1.10
CA MET A 48 24.50 12.34 -0.38
C MET A 48 25.30 13.18 0.62
N SER A 49 24.66 14.15 1.25
CA SER A 49 25.27 15.06 2.22
C SER A 49 24.41 15.24 3.49
N GLY A 50 23.51 14.31 3.73
CA GLY A 50 22.58 14.32 4.84
C GLY A 50 23.22 13.96 6.19
N THR A 51 24.35 14.59 6.50
CA THR A 51 25.01 14.45 7.80
C THR A 51 25.15 15.84 8.43
N PHE A 52 24.62 15.99 9.65
CA PHE A 52 24.81 17.16 10.47
C PHE A 52 25.47 16.76 11.78
N GLU A 53 26.70 17.22 12.00
CA GLU A 53 27.54 16.80 13.15
C GLU A 53 27.70 15.27 13.23
N LYS A 54 27.01 14.64 14.20
CA LYS A 54 27.00 13.18 14.43
C LYS A 54 25.69 12.51 14.02
N MET A 55 24.75 13.27 13.49
CA MET A 55 23.47 12.75 13.01
C MET A 55 23.52 12.51 11.50
N ASP A 56 23.27 11.28 11.11
CA ASP A 56 23.12 10.89 9.72
C ASP A 56 21.62 10.78 9.38
N VAL A 57 21.22 11.28 8.21
CA VAL A 57 19.88 11.01 7.70
C VAL A 57 19.73 9.50 7.45
N PRO A 58 18.60 8.89 7.85
CA PRO A 58 18.37 7.50 7.50
C PRO A 58 18.29 7.35 5.98
N PRO A 59 18.77 6.21 5.43
CA PRO A 59 18.63 5.92 4.01
C PRO A 59 17.17 6.03 3.58
N THR A 60 16.88 6.92 2.62
CA THR A 60 15.52 7.23 2.21
C THR A 60 15.44 7.25 0.69
N LEU A 61 14.52 6.47 0.13
CA LEU A 61 14.13 6.51 -1.28
C LEU A 61 12.65 6.88 -1.36
N CYS A 62 12.35 7.97 -2.06
CA CYS A 62 10.98 8.39 -2.36
C CYS A 62 10.72 8.17 -3.85
N SER A 63 9.66 7.45 -4.17
CA SER A 63 9.18 7.28 -5.55
C SER A 63 7.86 8.02 -5.74
N PHE A 64 7.80 8.86 -6.76
CA PHE A 64 6.60 9.58 -7.16
C PHE A 64 6.12 9.00 -8.49
N ALA A 65 4.97 8.34 -8.48
CA ALA A 65 4.39 7.75 -9.68
C ALA A 65 3.18 8.55 -10.16
N ILE A 66 3.08 8.74 -11.47
CA ILE A 66 1.97 9.45 -12.11
C ILE A 66 1.32 8.53 -13.13
N ALA A 67 0.01 8.41 -13.07
CA ALA A 67 -0.80 7.77 -14.08
C ALA A 67 -2.07 8.59 -14.35
N PRO A 68 -2.48 8.80 -15.61
CA PRO A 68 -3.74 9.43 -15.92
C PRO A 68 -4.90 8.48 -15.62
N GLY A 69 -6.01 9.03 -15.11
CA GLY A 69 -7.24 8.29 -14.81
C GLY A 69 -8.46 9.16 -15.07
N LYS A 70 -9.65 8.56 -14.99
CA LYS A 70 -10.91 9.30 -15.04
C LYS A 70 -11.35 9.62 -13.61
N ALA A 71 -11.72 10.87 -13.35
CA ALA A 71 -12.19 11.29 -12.04
C ALA A 71 -13.42 10.50 -11.56
N SER A 72 -14.26 10.05 -12.49
CA SER A 72 -15.44 9.23 -12.21
C SER A 72 -15.14 7.79 -11.76
N GLU A 73 -13.90 7.33 -11.91
CA GLU A 73 -13.43 6.01 -11.48
C GLU A 73 -12.64 6.06 -10.16
N VAL A 74 -12.50 7.26 -9.57
CA VAL A 74 -11.79 7.46 -8.28
C VAL A 74 -12.74 7.17 -7.13
N ILE A 75 -12.29 6.31 -6.21
CA ILE A 75 -12.95 6.05 -4.92
C ILE A 75 -12.10 6.61 -3.79
N SER A 76 -12.72 6.99 -2.70
CA SER A 76 -12.02 7.45 -1.50
C SER A 76 -11.87 6.31 -0.48
N PRO A 77 -10.92 6.40 0.47
CA PRO A 77 -10.56 5.27 1.32
C PRO A 77 -11.48 5.02 2.52
N GLU A 78 -12.33 5.98 2.91
CA GLU A 78 -13.23 5.80 4.06
C GLU A 78 -14.35 4.80 3.76
N PHE A 79 -14.77 4.00 4.75
CA PHE A 79 -15.95 3.13 4.64
C PHE A 79 -17.22 3.92 4.30
N LYS A 80 -18.05 3.36 3.42
CA LYS A 80 -19.24 4.02 2.90
C LYS A 80 -20.52 3.64 3.63
N GLU A 81 -20.67 2.37 3.97
CA GLU A 81 -21.91 1.85 4.53
C GLU A 81 -21.66 0.65 5.46
N ALA A 82 -22.50 0.46 6.46
CA ALA A 82 -22.48 -0.74 7.30
C ALA A 82 -23.14 -1.92 6.60
N GLY A 83 -22.64 -3.13 6.88
CA GLY A 83 -23.12 -4.37 6.26
C GLY A 83 -22.37 -4.75 4.98
N HIS A 84 -21.32 -4.02 4.62
CA HIS A 84 -20.45 -4.34 3.52
C HIS A 84 -19.35 -5.32 3.95
N ALA A 85 -18.97 -6.24 3.06
CA ALA A 85 -17.85 -7.14 3.28
C ALA A 85 -16.52 -6.42 3.18
N ILE A 86 -15.58 -6.78 4.07
CA ILE A 86 -14.19 -6.29 4.04
C ILE A 86 -13.30 -7.42 3.55
N ARG A 87 -12.51 -7.15 2.52
CA ARG A 87 -11.62 -8.15 1.94
C ARG A 87 -10.19 -7.63 1.88
N LEU A 88 -9.24 -8.55 2.10
CA LEU A 88 -7.80 -8.30 1.99
C LEU A 88 -7.27 -8.97 0.72
N VAL A 89 -6.72 -8.17 -0.18
CA VAL A 89 -6.02 -8.65 -1.37
C VAL A 89 -4.53 -8.51 -1.13
N SER A 90 -3.81 -9.62 -1.13
CA SER A 90 -2.37 -9.67 -0.91
C SER A 90 -1.70 -10.76 -1.74
N CYS A 91 -0.41 -10.66 -1.94
CA CYS A 91 0.46 -11.68 -2.51
C CYS A 91 1.89 -11.47 -2.02
N ASP A 92 2.82 -12.35 -2.39
CA ASP A 92 4.24 -12.08 -2.22
C ASP A 92 4.60 -10.81 -3.03
N PRO A 93 5.14 -9.75 -2.42
CA PRO A 93 5.50 -8.52 -3.14
C PRO A 93 6.58 -8.72 -4.21
N HIS A 94 7.32 -9.82 -4.18
CA HIS A 94 8.30 -10.20 -5.21
C HIS A 94 7.65 -10.97 -6.37
N ASP A 95 6.41 -11.44 -6.24
CA ASP A 95 5.63 -11.96 -7.35
C ASP A 95 4.89 -10.82 -8.05
N THR A 96 5.61 -10.12 -8.93
CA THR A 96 5.09 -8.94 -9.63
C THR A 96 3.97 -9.28 -10.61
N ALA A 97 3.91 -10.53 -11.09
CA ALA A 97 2.80 -11.00 -11.93
C ALA A 97 1.50 -11.12 -11.11
N ALA A 98 1.57 -11.76 -9.93
CA ALA A 98 0.43 -11.84 -9.01
C ALA A 98 0.02 -10.45 -8.51
N LEU A 99 0.99 -9.59 -8.17
CA LEU A 99 0.74 -8.21 -7.74
C LEU A 99 -0.02 -7.41 -8.80
N THR A 100 0.41 -7.49 -10.06
CA THR A 100 -0.25 -6.82 -11.18
C THR A 100 -1.65 -7.38 -11.43
N ALA A 101 -1.81 -8.70 -11.39
CA ALA A 101 -3.11 -9.35 -11.55
C ALA A 101 -4.09 -8.92 -10.44
N ASN A 102 -3.64 -8.83 -9.20
CA ASN A 102 -4.43 -8.32 -8.07
C ASN A 102 -4.90 -6.88 -8.32
N TYR A 103 -4.02 -5.99 -8.75
CA TYR A 103 -4.38 -4.59 -9.02
C TYR A 103 -5.36 -4.46 -10.19
N ASP A 104 -5.22 -5.25 -11.23
CA ASP A 104 -6.16 -5.28 -12.36
C ASP A 104 -7.54 -5.81 -11.92
N ALA A 105 -7.57 -6.83 -11.07
CA ALA A 105 -8.81 -7.37 -10.51
C ALA A 105 -9.52 -6.35 -9.61
N VAL A 106 -8.79 -5.68 -8.71
CA VAL A 106 -9.32 -4.60 -7.86
C VAL A 106 -9.87 -3.46 -8.70
N LEU A 107 -9.12 -2.99 -9.70
CA LEU A 107 -9.58 -1.92 -10.58
C LEU A 107 -10.85 -2.32 -11.36
N SER A 108 -10.93 -3.56 -11.78
CA SER A 108 -12.11 -4.10 -12.47
C SER A 108 -13.33 -4.13 -11.53
N ALA A 109 -13.14 -4.52 -10.28
CA ALA A 109 -14.19 -4.54 -9.26
C ALA A 109 -14.67 -3.12 -8.88
N ILE A 110 -13.75 -2.14 -8.81
CA ILE A 110 -14.09 -0.71 -8.64
C ILE A 110 -14.95 -0.21 -9.80
N ARG A 111 -14.56 -0.50 -11.03
CA ARG A 111 -15.30 -0.09 -12.23
C ARG A 111 -16.67 -0.75 -12.33
N ALA A 112 -16.82 -1.94 -11.79
CA ALA A 112 -18.09 -2.64 -11.70
C ALA A 112 -18.99 -2.15 -10.55
N GLY A 113 -18.51 -1.22 -9.70
CA GLY A 113 -19.23 -0.73 -8.53
C GLY A 113 -19.31 -1.73 -7.38
N LYS A 114 -18.55 -2.82 -7.42
CA LYS A 114 -18.50 -3.85 -6.38
C LYS A 114 -17.56 -3.48 -5.23
N VAL A 115 -16.51 -2.71 -5.51
CA VAL A 115 -15.59 -2.13 -4.53
C VAL A 115 -15.83 -0.64 -4.47
N VAL A 116 -16.18 -0.13 -3.29
CA VAL A 116 -16.57 1.28 -3.06
C VAL A 116 -15.57 2.06 -2.23
N SER A 117 -14.66 1.35 -1.56
CA SER A 117 -13.56 1.92 -0.79
C SER A 117 -12.34 0.99 -0.84
N ALA A 118 -11.13 1.56 -0.83
CA ALA A 118 -9.89 0.79 -0.83
C ALA A 118 -8.79 1.55 -0.07
N TRP A 119 -7.98 0.78 0.67
CA TRP A 119 -6.83 1.28 1.42
C TRP A 119 -5.59 0.44 1.13
N ALA A 120 -4.50 1.06 0.67
CA ALA A 120 -3.20 0.39 0.57
C ALA A 120 -2.61 0.24 1.98
N LEU A 121 -2.22 -0.98 2.35
CA LEU A 121 -1.70 -1.25 3.69
C LEU A 121 -0.36 -0.54 3.92
N GLY A 122 -0.25 0.07 5.10
CA GLY A 122 0.97 0.69 5.62
C GLY A 122 1.70 -0.19 6.63
N LEU A 123 2.52 0.46 7.46
CA LEU A 123 3.33 -0.19 8.49
C LEU A 123 2.50 -0.86 9.60
N GLY A 124 1.33 -0.35 9.89
CA GLY A 124 0.43 -0.87 10.93
C GLY A 124 -0.49 -2.00 10.45
N GLY A 125 -0.33 -2.47 9.22
CA GLY A 125 -1.06 -3.61 8.68
C GLY A 125 -2.58 -3.41 8.56
N VAL A 126 -3.31 -4.50 8.68
CA VAL A 126 -4.78 -4.54 8.57
C VAL A 126 -5.44 -3.68 9.65
N ALA A 127 -4.97 -3.74 10.89
CA ALA A 127 -5.52 -2.94 12.00
C ALA A 127 -5.45 -1.44 11.72
N GLU A 128 -4.31 -0.94 11.21
CA GLU A 128 -4.17 0.46 10.78
C GLU A 128 -5.17 0.81 9.67
N GLY A 129 -5.29 -0.06 8.68
CA GLY A 129 -6.19 0.14 7.55
C GLY A 129 -7.64 0.23 7.98
N LEU A 130 -8.13 -0.73 8.77
CA LEU A 130 -9.50 -0.77 9.29
C LEU A 130 -9.83 0.48 10.11
N PHE A 131 -8.93 0.90 11.01
CA PHE A 131 -9.10 2.11 11.79
C PHE A 131 -9.20 3.36 10.91
N LYS A 132 -8.30 3.51 9.94
CA LYS A 132 -8.27 4.68 9.06
C LYS A 132 -9.46 4.73 8.09
N MET A 133 -9.89 3.57 7.59
CA MET A 133 -11.08 3.50 6.75
C MET A 133 -12.36 3.82 7.54
N GLY A 134 -12.41 3.42 8.79
CA GLY A 134 -13.60 3.63 9.64
C GLY A 134 -13.75 5.04 10.19
N ILE A 135 -12.65 5.73 10.53
CA ILE A 135 -12.68 6.98 11.30
C ILE A 135 -13.44 8.13 10.59
N GLY A 136 -13.42 8.17 9.25
CA GLY A 136 -14.01 9.25 8.47
C GLY A 136 -15.52 9.34 8.63
N ASN A 137 -16.20 8.22 8.51
CA ASN A 137 -17.67 8.11 8.59
C ASN A 137 -18.13 7.45 9.89
N GLN A 138 -17.23 7.16 10.82
CA GLN A 138 -17.53 6.49 12.10
C GLN A 138 -18.22 5.13 11.92
N ILE A 139 -17.79 4.39 10.89
CA ILE A 139 -18.26 3.04 10.59
C ILE A 139 -17.23 2.06 11.17
N GLY A 140 -17.68 1.15 12.00
CA GLY A 140 -16.81 0.16 12.64
C GLY A 140 -16.63 -1.10 11.80
N THR A 141 -15.89 -2.04 12.38
CA THR A 141 -15.58 -3.33 11.77
C THR A 141 -15.74 -4.43 12.79
N ARG A 142 -16.39 -5.53 12.38
CA ARG A 142 -16.33 -6.81 13.07
C ARG A 142 -15.51 -7.77 12.22
N ILE A 143 -14.40 -8.23 12.78
CA ILE A 143 -13.53 -9.21 12.14
C ILE A 143 -14.16 -10.60 12.28
N ASP A 144 -14.13 -11.38 11.20
CA ASP A 144 -14.67 -12.75 11.21
C ASP A 144 -13.83 -13.66 12.12
N ASP A 145 -14.47 -14.57 12.86
CA ASP A 145 -13.81 -15.47 13.82
C ASP A 145 -12.83 -16.45 13.15
N ASP A 146 -13.01 -16.73 11.87
CA ASP A 146 -12.15 -17.58 11.06
C ASP A 146 -11.02 -16.83 10.34
N TYR A 147 -10.92 -15.50 10.52
CA TYR A 147 -9.79 -14.76 10.01
C TYR A 147 -8.55 -14.96 10.88
N ASP A 148 -7.59 -15.73 10.40
CA ASP A 148 -6.36 -16.12 11.09
C ASP A 148 -5.14 -15.23 10.74
N GLY A 149 -5.33 -14.17 9.95
CA GLY A 149 -4.27 -13.27 9.52
C GLY A 149 -3.72 -12.39 10.65
N ASN A 150 -2.43 -12.11 10.62
CA ASN A 150 -1.83 -11.16 11.57
C ASN A 150 -2.26 -9.73 11.25
N LEU A 151 -3.08 -9.14 12.11
CA LEU A 151 -3.63 -7.79 11.95
C LEU A 151 -2.57 -6.67 11.89
N PHE A 152 -1.40 -6.88 12.48
CA PHE A 152 -0.33 -5.89 12.60
C PHE A 152 0.86 -6.15 11.67
N ALA A 153 0.81 -7.21 10.87
CA ALA A 153 1.88 -7.51 9.93
C ALA A 153 1.89 -6.49 8.79
N GLN A 154 3.07 -5.95 8.49
CA GLN A 154 3.27 -5.18 7.28
C GLN A 154 3.14 -6.10 6.05
N GLN A 155 2.30 -5.71 5.09
CA GLN A 155 2.09 -6.44 3.85
C GLN A 155 2.23 -5.47 2.67
N ILE A 156 3.41 -5.45 2.08
CA ILE A 156 3.73 -4.54 0.97
C ILE A 156 2.86 -4.90 -0.25
N GLY A 157 2.22 -3.89 -0.82
CA GLY A 157 1.37 -4.05 -1.99
C GLY A 157 -0.03 -4.59 -1.72
N ALA A 158 -0.33 -4.96 -0.46
CA ALA A 158 -1.67 -5.42 -0.09
C ALA A 158 -2.68 -4.26 0.03
N MET A 159 -3.94 -4.56 -0.22
CA MET A 159 -5.05 -3.61 -0.12
C MET A 159 -6.21 -4.19 0.66
N LEU A 160 -6.79 -3.37 1.55
CA LEU A 160 -8.11 -3.60 2.13
C LEU A 160 -9.17 -2.99 1.21
N LEU A 161 -10.26 -3.71 1.04
CA LEU A 161 -11.37 -3.33 0.18
C LEU A 161 -12.67 -3.38 0.97
N GLU A 162 -13.53 -2.38 0.77
CA GLU A 162 -14.94 -2.46 1.14
C GLU A 162 -15.76 -2.87 -0.08
N CYS A 163 -16.50 -3.96 0.03
CA CYS A 163 -17.24 -4.56 -1.05
C CYS A 163 -18.74 -4.51 -0.76
N THR A 164 -19.55 -4.01 -1.71
CA THR A 164 -21.02 -3.93 -1.59
C THR A 164 -21.70 -5.29 -1.49
N GLU A 165 -21.01 -6.34 -1.90
CA GLU A 165 -21.40 -7.74 -1.80
C GLU A 165 -20.15 -8.58 -1.51
N ASP A 166 -20.30 -9.79 -1.03
CA ASP A 166 -19.16 -10.71 -0.88
C ASP A 166 -18.73 -11.22 -2.24
N ILE A 167 -17.51 -10.86 -2.66
CA ILE A 167 -16.93 -11.20 -3.96
C ILE A 167 -15.75 -12.14 -3.78
N ASP A 168 -15.47 -12.98 -4.76
CA ASP A 168 -14.31 -13.87 -4.76
C ASP A 168 -13.03 -13.10 -5.16
N LEU A 169 -12.53 -12.26 -4.24
CA LEU A 169 -11.32 -11.47 -4.43
C LEU A 169 -10.55 -11.34 -3.12
N GLY A 170 -9.42 -12.02 -3.00
CA GLY A 170 -8.63 -12.05 -1.77
C GLY A 170 -9.31 -12.82 -0.62
N VAL A 171 -8.97 -12.51 0.62
CA VAL A 171 -9.49 -13.15 1.83
C VAL A 171 -10.51 -12.25 2.51
N LYS A 172 -11.64 -12.79 2.96
CA LYS A 172 -12.59 -12.04 3.77
C LYS A 172 -11.97 -11.79 5.16
N VAL A 173 -12.03 -10.53 5.61
CA VAL A 173 -11.51 -10.11 6.93
C VAL A 173 -12.66 -9.96 7.92
N GLY A 174 -13.83 -9.57 7.45
CA GLY A 174 -14.99 -9.29 8.27
C GLY A 174 -16.00 -8.41 7.54
N ASP A 175 -16.84 -7.73 8.30
CA ASP A 175 -17.88 -6.86 7.77
C ASP A 175 -17.86 -5.48 8.46
N THR A 176 -18.31 -4.45 7.75
CA THR A 176 -18.54 -3.13 8.34
C THR A 176 -19.79 -3.15 9.21
N VAL A 177 -19.72 -2.44 10.35
CA VAL A 177 -20.85 -2.34 11.31
C VAL A 177 -21.19 -0.87 11.63
N PRO A 178 -22.43 -0.56 12.00
CA PRO A 178 -22.86 0.83 12.21
C PRO A 178 -22.25 1.47 13.46
N GLU A 179 -21.87 0.65 14.45
CA GLU A 179 -21.21 1.13 15.67
C GLU A 179 -19.73 1.41 15.37
N TRP A 180 -19.21 2.53 15.89
CA TRP A 180 -17.79 2.86 15.78
C TRP A 180 -16.95 1.97 16.72
N VAL A 181 -16.70 0.76 16.30
CA VAL A 181 -15.92 -0.25 17.02
C VAL A 181 -14.98 -0.99 16.07
N LEU A 182 -13.94 -1.57 16.62
CA LEU A 182 -13.13 -2.60 15.99
C LEU A 182 -13.23 -3.83 16.88
N GLU A 183 -14.10 -4.77 16.52
CA GLU A 183 -14.33 -6.01 17.27
C GLU A 183 -13.48 -7.12 16.67
N TYR A 184 -12.76 -7.81 17.55
CA TYR A 184 -11.97 -8.99 17.24
C TYR A 184 -12.07 -9.96 18.41
N GLU A 185 -12.70 -11.11 18.17
CA GLU A 185 -12.83 -12.21 19.13
C GLU A 185 -11.78 -13.28 18.78
N GLY A 186 -10.51 -13.01 19.07
CA GLY A 186 -9.39 -13.92 18.82
C GLY A 186 -8.69 -14.36 20.09
#